data_3086ff2b6f8ce2d4c78cd427c6cd031d
#
_entry.id   3086ff2b6f8ce2d4c78cd427c6cd031d
#
_cell.length_a   1.000
_cell.length_b   1.000
_cell.length_c   1.000
_cell.angle_alpha   90.00
_cell.angle_beta   90.00
_cell.angle_gamma   90.00
#
_symmetry.space_group_name_H-M   'P 1'
#
loop_
_entity.id
_entity.type
_entity.pdbx_description
1 polymer ?
#
loop_
_entity_poly.entity_id
_entity_poly.type
_entity_poly.pdbx_seq_one_letter_code
_entity_poly.pdbx_strand_id
1 'polypeptide(L)'
;MSSDYEKEVLRRTLEHERGTWREDLRRRFAPWFDPLVWGFRCHDGWSGIITELTEEIARIVGGPEGAPDLRVVEVKEKLGGLRYYVWHVPEKHALAIAEAKQRAEERSFETCEVCGKPGRLVQSDGYWHTACPAYEDPRSFRGD
;
A
#
# COMPACT_ATOMS: atom_id res chain seq x y z
N MET A 1 -0.53 18.30 -15.01
CA MET A 1 0.23 17.50 -15.99
C MET A 1 1.49 16.95 -15.36
N SER A 2 1.79 15.69 -15.67
CA SER A 2 3.03 15.08 -15.18
C SER A 2 4.23 15.63 -15.95
N SER A 3 5.33 15.89 -15.25
CA SER A 3 6.58 16.26 -15.85
C SER A 3 7.18 15.07 -16.62
N ASP A 4 8.15 15.35 -17.48
CA ASP A 4 8.86 14.29 -18.19
C ASP A 4 9.60 13.38 -17.20
N TYR A 5 10.08 13.96 -16.11
CA TYR A 5 10.71 13.20 -15.04
C TYR A 5 9.72 12.19 -14.41
N GLU A 6 8.52 12.69 -14.06
CA GLU A 6 7.50 11.82 -13.48
C GLU A 6 7.05 10.72 -14.43
N LYS A 7 6.95 11.03 -15.73
CA LYS A 7 6.61 10.03 -16.74
C LYS A 7 7.66 8.92 -16.81
N GLU A 8 8.92 9.29 -16.71
CA GLU A 8 10.01 8.32 -16.71
C GLU A 8 10.01 7.47 -15.44
N VAL A 9 9.76 8.10 -14.28
CA VAL A 9 9.65 7.37 -13.03
C VAL A 9 8.49 6.38 -13.10
N LEU A 10 7.33 6.82 -13.59
CA LEU A 10 6.17 5.93 -13.72
C LEU A 10 6.48 4.75 -14.66
N ARG A 11 7.14 4.99 -15.78
CA ARG A 11 7.51 3.93 -16.72
C ARG A 11 8.35 2.87 -16.02
N ARG A 12 9.36 3.29 -15.24
CA ARG A 12 10.23 2.37 -14.50
C ARG A 12 9.47 1.65 -13.41
N THR A 13 8.59 2.35 -12.71
CA THR A 13 7.76 1.77 -11.66
C THR A 13 6.88 0.66 -12.21
N LEU A 14 6.19 0.91 -13.32
CA LEU A 14 5.33 -0.09 -13.94
C LEU A 14 6.11 -1.29 -14.45
N GLU A 15 7.30 -1.05 -15.00
CA GLU A 15 8.16 -2.14 -15.44
C GLU A 15 8.60 -3.01 -14.26
N HIS A 16 8.96 -2.38 -13.14
CA HIS A 16 9.36 -3.09 -11.93
C HIS A 16 8.20 -3.91 -11.33
N GLU A 17 6.98 -3.39 -11.44
CA GLU A 17 5.79 -4.06 -10.90
C GLU A 17 5.27 -5.21 -11.78
N ARG A 18 5.81 -5.37 -12.98
CA ARG A 18 5.29 -6.35 -13.92
C ARG A 18 5.30 -7.76 -13.32
N GLY A 19 4.15 -8.43 -13.40
CA GLY A 19 4.00 -9.79 -12.88
C GLY A 19 3.85 -9.89 -11.37
N THR A 20 3.77 -8.76 -10.67
CA THR A 20 3.63 -8.76 -9.21
C THR A 20 2.19 -8.44 -8.80
N TRP A 21 1.95 -8.57 -7.47
CA TRP A 21 0.66 -8.20 -6.89
C TRP A 21 0.31 -6.73 -7.11
N ARG A 22 1.34 -5.88 -7.29
CA ARG A 22 1.15 -4.44 -7.53
C ARG A 22 0.48 -4.20 -8.87
N GLU A 23 0.99 -4.83 -9.90
CA GLU A 23 0.38 -4.74 -11.23
C GLU A 23 -1.04 -5.29 -11.21
N ASP A 24 -1.26 -6.39 -10.50
CA ASP A 24 -2.59 -7.00 -10.38
C ASP A 24 -3.60 -6.03 -9.78
N LEU A 25 -3.22 -5.31 -8.71
CA LEU A 25 -4.10 -4.31 -8.11
C LEU A 25 -4.42 -3.18 -9.07
N ARG A 26 -3.42 -2.68 -9.79
CA ARG A 26 -3.63 -1.61 -10.78
C ARG A 26 -4.64 -2.02 -11.84
N ARG A 27 -4.56 -3.27 -12.29
CA ARG A 27 -5.45 -3.79 -13.33
C ARG A 27 -6.85 -4.03 -12.78
N ARG A 28 -6.96 -4.68 -11.63
CA ARG A 28 -8.25 -5.04 -11.04
C ARG A 28 -9.10 -3.84 -10.65
N PHE A 29 -8.45 -2.79 -10.19
CA PHE A 29 -9.14 -1.61 -9.66
C PHE A 29 -8.85 -0.35 -10.46
N ALA A 30 -8.58 -0.52 -11.75
CA ALA A 30 -8.39 0.63 -12.64
C ALA A 30 -9.63 1.52 -12.62
N PRO A 31 -9.51 2.86 -12.53
CA PRO A 31 -8.28 3.64 -12.54
C PRO A 31 -7.78 4.10 -11.15
N TRP A 32 -8.19 3.45 -10.07
CA TRP A 32 -7.92 3.91 -8.69
C TRP A 32 -6.43 4.16 -8.40
N PHE A 33 -5.55 3.37 -8.99
CA PHE A 33 -4.11 3.50 -8.76
C PHE A 33 -3.40 4.30 -9.86
N ASP A 34 -4.17 5.03 -10.65
CA ASP A 34 -3.60 5.76 -11.77
C ASP A 34 -3.46 7.25 -11.42
N PRO A 35 -2.27 7.85 -11.48
CA PRO A 35 -1.02 7.22 -11.96
C PRO A 35 -0.19 6.51 -10.90
N LEU A 36 -0.33 6.84 -9.60
CA LEU A 36 0.53 6.34 -8.50
C LEU A 36 1.98 6.19 -8.97
N VAL A 37 2.58 7.32 -9.33
CA VAL A 37 3.87 7.41 -10.00
C VAL A 37 4.98 6.68 -9.25
N TRP A 38 5.01 6.82 -7.93
CA TRP A 38 6.07 6.24 -7.09
C TRP A 38 5.77 4.81 -6.64
N GLY A 39 4.60 4.30 -7.02
CA GLY A 39 4.21 2.92 -6.73
C GLY A 39 3.94 2.65 -5.26
N PHE A 40 4.03 1.37 -4.93
CA PHE A 40 3.77 0.88 -3.58
C PHE A 40 5.10 0.86 -2.82
N ARG A 41 5.25 1.76 -1.87
CA ARG A 41 6.53 2.00 -1.18
C ARG A 41 6.59 1.22 0.13
N CYS A 42 6.45 -0.08 0.02
CA CYS A 42 6.55 -1.02 1.10
C CYS A 42 6.96 -2.37 0.53
N HIS A 43 7.33 -3.30 1.41
CA HIS A 43 7.75 -4.63 0.99
C HIS A 43 6.54 -5.57 0.81
N ASP A 44 6.79 -6.73 0.26
CA ASP A 44 5.74 -7.68 -0.14
C ASP A 44 4.97 -8.30 1.02
N GLY A 45 5.51 -8.25 2.22
CA GLY A 45 4.85 -8.84 3.39
C GLY A 45 3.48 -8.25 3.69
N TRP A 46 3.23 -7.03 3.24
CA TRP A 46 1.94 -6.36 3.44
C TRP A 46 1.01 -6.49 2.23
N SER A 47 1.38 -7.28 1.22
CA SER A 47 0.56 -7.44 0.02
C SER A 47 -0.86 -7.89 0.32
N GLY A 48 -1.03 -8.84 1.24
CA GLY A 48 -2.35 -9.33 1.63
C GLY A 48 -3.19 -8.24 2.29
N ILE A 49 -2.59 -7.46 3.19
CA ILE A 49 -3.29 -6.38 3.89
C ILE A 49 -3.76 -5.33 2.88
N ILE A 50 -2.87 -4.93 1.96
CA ILE A 50 -3.18 -3.90 0.96
C ILE A 50 -4.25 -4.38 0.00
N THR A 51 -4.15 -5.64 -0.45
CA THR A 51 -5.14 -6.24 -1.35
C THR A 51 -6.51 -6.29 -0.68
N GLU A 52 -6.57 -6.78 0.55
CA GLU A 52 -7.84 -6.90 1.29
C GLU A 52 -8.44 -5.53 1.58
N LEU A 53 -7.62 -4.53 1.91
CA LEU A 53 -8.11 -3.17 2.12
C LEU A 53 -8.73 -2.61 0.83
N THR A 54 -8.07 -2.79 -0.29
CA THR A 54 -8.59 -2.32 -1.58
C THR A 54 -9.90 -3.03 -1.93
N GLU A 55 -9.97 -4.33 -1.70
CA GLU A 55 -11.19 -5.10 -1.92
C GLU A 55 -12.32 -4.64 -1.00
N GLU A 56 -12.01 -4.32 0.26
CA GLU A 56 -13.01 -3.82 1.20
C GLU A 56 -13.55 -2.46 0.76
N ILE A 57 -12.66 -1.55 0.33
CA ILE A 57 -13.08 -0.25 -0.20
C ILE A 57 -14.00 -0.47 -1.40
N ALA A 58 -13.65 -1.41 -2.28
CA ALA A 58 -14.46 -1.71 -3.45
C ALA A 58 -15.85 -2.19 -3.05
N ARG A 59 -15.96 -3.06 -2.04
CA ARG A 59 -17.26 -3.51 -1.56
C ARG A 59 -18.10 -2.35 -1.00
N ILE A 60 -17.44 -1.42 -0.30
CA ILE A 60 -18.13 -0.27 0.30
C ILE A 60 -18.73 0.63 -0.77
N VAL A 61 -18.00 0.91 -1.84
CA VAL A 61 -18.41 1.91 -2.84
C VAL A 61 -19.05 1.30 -4.09
N GLY A 62 -18.99 -0.02 -4.26
CA GLY A 62 -19.53 -0.67 -5.46
C GLY A 62 -18.53 -0.76 -6.60
N GLY A 63 -17.25 -0.92 -6.26
CA GLY A 63 -16.17 -1.04 -7.25
C GLY A 63 -15.76 0.30 -7.86
N PRO A 64 -14.83 0.30 -8.81
CA PRO A 64 -14.43 1.53 -9.49
C PRO A 64 -15.57 2.26 -10.19
N GLU A 65 -16.60 1.54 -10.65
CA GLU A 65 -17.77 2.16 -11.25
C GLU A 65 -18.58 2.96 -10.22
N GLY A 66 -18.57 2.52 -8.96
CA GLY A 66 -19.29 3.21 -7.87
C GLY A 66 -18.54 4.43 -7.36
N ALA A 67 -17.24 4.53 -7.62
CA ALA A 67 -16.41 5.66 -7.19
C ALA A 67 -15.32 5.90 -8.24
N PRO A 68 -15.71 6.36 -9.45
CA PRO A 68 -14.75 6.48 -10.55
C PRO A 68 -13.67 7.54 -10.33
N ASP A 69 -13.93 8.51 -9.46
CA ASP A 69 -12.96 9.58 -9.19
C ASP A 69 -12.03 9.30 -8.02
N LEU A 70 -12.29 8.21 -7.28
CA LEU A 70 -11.43 7.83 -6.17
C LEU A 70 -10.03 7.51 -6.69
N ARG A 71 -9.01 7.97 -5.95
CA ARG A 71 -7.63 7.66 -6.30
C ARG A 71 -6.84 7.31 -5.05
N VAL A 72 -6.11 6.22 -5.14
CA VAL A 72 -5.10 5.87 -4.13
C VAL A 72 -3.84 6.63 -4.52
N VAL A 73 -3.44 7.57 -3.70
CA VAL A 73 -2.37 8.50 -4.08
C VAL A 73 -1.04 8.19 -3.42
N GLU A 74 -1.05 7.39 -2.37
CA GLU A 74 0.18 6.98 -1.72
C GLU A 74 -0.06 5.71 -0.91
N VAL A 75 0.84 4.74 -1.07
CA VAL A 75 0.86 3.52 -0.27
C VAL A 75 2.29 3.36 0.19
N LYS A 76 2.52 3.41 1.50
CA LYS A 76 3.91 3.37 2.00
C LYS A 76 3.98 2.90 3.45
N GLU A 77 5.20 2.57 3.86
CA GLU A 77 5.52 2.36 5.26
C GLU A 77 5.89 3.70 5.88
N LYS A 78 5.44 3.93 7.10
CA LYS A 78 5.85 5.09 7.88
C LYS A 78 5.85 4.72 9.35
N LEU A 79 7.00 4.86 10.00
CA LEU A 79 7.17 4.57 11.42
C LEU A 79 6.72 3.15 11.78
N GLY A 80 6.95 2.21 10.86
CA GLY A 80 6.64 0.80 11.05
C GLY A 80 5.22 0.39 10.68
N GLY A 81 4.37 1.33 10.27
CA GLY A 81 2.98 1.05 9.92
C GLY A 81 2.64 1.40 8.48
N LEU A 82 1.57 0.80 8.01
CA LEU A 82 1.07 1.05 6.66
C LEU A 82 0.33 2.37 6.60
N ARG A 83 0.65 3.16 5.57
CA ARG A 83 -0.10 4.35 5.21
C ARG A 83 -0.69 4.14 3.82
N TYR A 84 -1.98 4.39 3.71
CA TYR A 84 -2.75 4.18 2.47
C TYR A 84 -3.63 5.42 2.31
N TYR A 85 -3.20 6.33 1.45
CA TYR A 85 -3.88 7.63 1.29
C TYR A 85 -4.78 7.62 0.08
N VAL A 86 -6.01 8.10 0.26
CA VAL A 86 -7.05 8.08 -0.76
C VAL A 86 -7.62 9.48 -0.95
N TRP A 87 -7.77 9.91 -2.21
CA TRP A 87 -8.43 11.17 -2.57
C TRP A 87 -9.77 10.90 -3.22
N HIS A 88 -10.64 11.90 -3.16
CA HIS A 88 -11.98 11.89 -3.78
C HIS A 88 -12.85 10.75 -3.26
N VAL A 89 -12.79 10.53 -1.95
CA VAL A 89 -13.63 9.55 -1.28
C VAL A 89 -15.07 10.06 -1.30
N PRO A 90 -16.05 9.24 -1.75
CA PRO A 90 -17.46 9.63 -1.66
C PRO A 90 -17.82 9.94 -0.21
N GLU A 91 -18.43 11.12 0.01
CA GLU A 91 -18.71 11.59 1.37
C GLU A 91 -19.52 10.60 2.19
N LYS A 92 -20.52 9.98 1.58
CA LYS A 92 -21.39 9.02 2.28
C LYS A 92 -20.65 7.77 2.75
N HIS A 93 -19.45 7.50 2.21
CA HIS A 93 -18.65 6.33 2.56
C HIS A 93 -17.37 6.70 3.31
N ALA A 94 -17.16 7.97 3.62
CA ALA A 94 -15.91 8.45 4.22
C ALA A 94 -15.61 7.75 5.56
N LEU A 95 -16.60 7.60 6.43
CA LEU A 95 -16.37 6.95 7.72
C LEU A 95 -16.03 5.47 7.57
N ALA A 96 -16.77 4.76 6.74
CA ALA A 96 -16.53 3.33 6.53
C ALA A 96 -15.13 3.08 5.95
N ILE A 97 -14.70 3.92 5.01
CA ILE A 97 -13.37 3.80 4.41
C ILE A 97 -12.29 4.15 5.44
N ALA A 98 -12.49 5.20 6.24
CA ALA A 98 -11.54 5.56 7.29
C ALA A 98 -11.34 4.42 8.30
N GLU A 99 -12.44 3.76 8.69
CA GLU A 99 -12.36 2.63 9.61
C GLU A 99 -11.66 1.43 8.98
N ALA A 100 -11.91 1.16 7.69
CA ALA A 100 -11.23 0.08 6.98
C ALA A 100 -9.71 0.33 6.93
N LYS A 101 -9.31 1.57 6.63
CA LYS A 101 -7.90 1.96 6.61
C LYS A 101 -7.27 1.81 7.98
N GLN A 102 -7.97 2.17 9.04
CA GLN A 102 -7.47 2.05 10.40
C GLN A 102 -7.22 0.58 10.76
N ARG A 103 -8.16 -0.31 10.43
CA ARG A 103 -7.97 -1.74 10.68
C ARG A 103 -6.78 -2.30 9.92
N ALA A 104 -6.58 -1.86 8.69
CA ALA A 104 -5.44 -2.28 7.89
C ALA A 104 -4.12 -1.81 8.52
N GLU A 105 -4.07 -0.57 8.99
CA GLU A 105 -2.89 -0.04 9.67
C GLU A 105 -2.60 -0.84 10.94
N GLU A 106 -3.62 -1.13 11.74
CA GLU A 106 -3.44 -1.93 12.95
C GLU A 106 -2.88 -3.32 12.63
N ARG A 107 -3.41 -3.96 11.59
CA ARG A 107 -2.89 -5.26 11.14
C ARG A 107 -1.43 -5.17 10.69
N SER A 108 -1.04 -4.05 10.08
CA SER A 108 0.33 -3.88 9.60
C SER A 108 1.33 -3.88 10.74
N PHE A 109 0.94 -3.42 11.93
CA PHE A 109 1.82 -3.44 13.11
C PHE A 109 2.01 -4.83 13.70
N GLU A 110 1.28 -5.82 13.20
CA GLU A 110 1.37 -7.21 13.66
C GLU A 110 1.83 -8.16 12.57
N THR A 111 2.18 -7.63 11.40
CA THR A 111 2.55 -8.41 10.21
C THR A 111 3.91 -7.97 9.72
N CYS A 112 4.85 -8.90 9.60
CA CYS A 112 6.18 -8.60 9.06
C CYS A 112 6.06 -7.96 7.68
N GLU A 113 6.60 -6.78 7.53
CA GLU A 113 6.53 -6.06 6.26
C GLU A 113 7.22 -6.83 5.13
N VAL A 114 8.24 -7.60 5.45
CA VAL A 114 9.05 -8.29 4.43
C VAL A 114 8.42 -9.61 3.99
N CYS A 115 8.02 -10.45 4.93
CA CYS A 115 7.59 -11.83 4.60
C CYS A 115 6.11 -12.14 4.89
N GLY A 116 5.39 -11.24 5.57
CA GLY A 116 3.98 -11.44 5.86
C GLY A 116 3.67 -12.35 7.03
N LYS A 117 4.67 -12.92 7.68
CA LYS A 117 4.48 -13.72 8.88
C LYS A 117 4.15 -12.81 10.07
N PRO A 118 3.61 -13.37 11.18
CA PRO A 118 3.40 -12.57 12.38
C PRO A 118 4.67 -11.82 12.77
N GLY A 119 4.52 -10.54 13.07
CA GLY A 119 5.64 -9.69 13.44
C GLY A 119 5.23 -8.73 14.53
N ARG A 120 6.16 -7.88 14.92
CA ARG A 120 5.90 -6.86 15.94
C ARG A 120 6.65 -5.59 15.60
N LEU A 121 6.18 -4.48 16.13
CA LEU A 121 6.86 -3.21 15.97
C LEU A 121 8.14 -3.21 16.79
N VAL A 122 9.26 -2.95 16.14
CA VAL A 122 10.57 -2.90 16.79
C VAL A 122 11.29 -1.62 16.38
N GLN A 123 12.23 -1.18 17.23
CA GLN A 123 13.08 -0.05 16.92
C GLN A 123 14.53 -0.50 16.89
N SER A 124 15.21 -0.22 15.80
CA SER A 124 16.62 -0.56 15.62
C SER A 124 17.33 0.61 14.96
N ASP A 125 18.41 1.10 15.58
CA ASP A 125 19.19 2.23 15.07
C ASP A 125 18.34 3.44 14.67
N GLY A 126 17.32 3.73 15.48
CA GLY A 126 16.44 4.87 15.24
C GLY A 126 15.31 4.60 14.24
N TYR A 127 15.26 3.41 13.67
CA TYR A 127 14.20 3.02 12.73
C TYR A 127 13.11 2.23 13.42
N TRP A 128 11.87 2.66 13.21
CA TRP A 128 10.72 1.86 13.58
C TRP A 128 10.32 1.00 12.39
N HIS A 129 10.11 -0.29 12.60
CA HIS A 129 9.66 -1.20 11.55
C HIS A 129 8.92 -2.38 12.18
N THR A 130 8.06 -3.03 11.41
CA THR A 130 7.34 -4.21 11.87
C THR A 130 7.95 -5.43 11.22
N ALA A 131 8.44 -6.35 12.01
CA ALA A 131 9.20 -7.49 11.52
C ALA A 131 9.00 -8.73 12.36
N CYS A 132 9.10 -9.89 11.71
CA CYS A 132 9.24 -11.18 12.40
C CYS A 132 10.69 -11.32 12.88
N PRO A 133 11.00 -12.30 13.74
CA PRO A 133 12.37 -12.47 14.26
C PRO A 133 13.46 -12.52 13.20
N ALA A 134 13.15 -13.07 12.01
CA ALA A 134 14.14 -13.19 10.93
C ALA A 134 14.54 -11.82 10.35
N TYR A 135 13.71 -10.80 10.50
CA TYR A 135 13.91 -9.50 9.88
C TYR A 135 13.93 -8.34 10.86
N GLU A 136 14.15 -8.60 12.15
CA GLU A 136 14.21 -7.54 13.16
C GLU A 136 15.38 -6.58 12.92
N ASP A 137 16.47 -7.04 12.32
CA ASP A 137 17.57 -6.19 11.92
C ASP A 137 17.20 -5.54 10.58
N PRO A 138 17.08 -4.19 10.50
CA PRO A 138 16.70 -3.51 9.25
C PRO A 138 17.65 -3.80 8.10
N ARG A 139 18.89 -4.16 8.39
CA ARG A 139 19.84 -4.49 7.32
C ARG A 139 19.46 -5.76 6.56
N SER A 140 18.68 -6.66 7.17
CA SER A 140 18.33 -7.93 6.58
C SER A 140 17.32 -7.82 5.43
N PHE A 141 16.67 -6.65 5.25
CA PHE A 141 15.72 -6.47 4.15
C PHE A 141 16.04 -5.28 3.24
N ARG A 142 17.30 -4.89 3.19
CA ARG A 142 17.72 -3.82 2.26
C ARG A 142 18.14 -4.36 0.90
N GLY A 143 17.93 -5.64 0.65
CA GLY A 143 18.17 -6.23 -0.66
C GLY A 143 19.65 -6.51 -0.97
N ASP A 144 20.47 -6.59 0.02
CA ASP A 144 21.91 -6.79 -0.16
C ASP A 144 22.29 -8.26 -0.22
#